data_8c9c6d9573cfbb214d49c25c1c27d07e
#
_entry.id   8c9c6d9573cfbb214d49c25c1c27d07e
#
_cell.length_a   1.000
_cell.length_b   1.000
_cell.length_c   1.000
_cell.angle_alpha   90.00
_cell.angle_beta   90.00
_cell.angle_gamma   90.00
#
_symmetry.space_group_name_H-M   'P 1'
#
loop_
_entity.id
_entity.type
_entity.pdbx_description
1 polymer ?
#
loop_
_entity_poly.entity_id
_entity_poly.type
_entity_poly.pdbx_seq_one_letter_code
_entity_poly.pdbx_strand_id
1 'polypeptide(L)'
;MKKFQLTYGYDDVTLVPNYSNLESRSEANPAMHGYKIPIIGSCMDSFGRDMMISLITHDIPFIIHRSFKSPDEQFNHFFKESDFSGNSGVDNEVNLYYSFKNVWFAVGSLKKYKDWIDKLFFYYGVRQFCVDMAHGDSLCCIDTIKYLRHLLDTNNGAPQSFLHYVLPPFTQVPHIIAGNVATAEGFKRLQKAGANGIRIGIASGQCCSTALQTGFGVPILTNIIECNKVRKNGVWIIADGGVRTSGDVAKAVYFGADFCMIGKLLAATDKACGKCYNVNKDEIILNSNIDQNSDLGQFNKVIYPDEFQEMYEKAIKLDIEKHDTNKTRENMVKRNSIVYKGYHGMASREARKGILNYASPEGAQGMIKYTRRTKDFINDMELNLQASLSYAGSRNWNEFRKNTYPVMRSNAGIIAADTHLDITFDR
;
A
#
# COMPACT_ATOMS: atom_id res chain seq x y z
N MET A 1 2.69 16.92 -33.35
CA MET A 1 2.30 17.06 -31.93
C MET A 1 1.51 15.83 -31.51
N LYS A 2 1.85 15.18 -30.36
CA LYS A 2 0.99 14.16 -29.78
C LYS A 2 -0.32 14.82 -29.33
N LYS A 3 -1.47 14.23 -29.64
CA LYS A 3 -2.77 14.74 -29.20
C LYS A 3 -2.87 14.63 -27.68
N PHE A 4 -3.49 15.63 -27.03
CA PHE A 4 -3.89 15.49 -25.64
C PHE A 4 -4.83 14.30 -25.49
N GLN A 5 -4.58 13.49 -24.46
CA GLN A 5 -5.38 12.31 -24.15
C GLN A 5 -6.16 12.56 -22.89
N LEU A 6 -7.44 12.23 -22.88
CA LEU A 6 -8.25 12.24 -21.67
C LEU A 6 -7.82 11.07 -20.79
N THR A 7 -7.65 11.34 -19.49
CA THR A 7 -7.16 10.36 -18.51
C THR A 7 -8.09 10.31 -17.30
N TYR A 8 -8.13 9.16 -16.60
CA TYR A 8 -9.10 8.88 -15.56
C TYR A 8 -8.43 8.41 -14.27
N GLY A 9 -8.85 8.99 -13.14
CA GLY A 9 -8.63 8.53 -11.78
C GLY A 9 -9.85 7.82 -11.20
N TYR A 10 -9.81 7.47 -9.93
CA TYR A 10 -10.92 6.78 -9.27
C TYR A 10 -12.20 7.62 -9.17
N ASP A 11 -12.08 8.95 -9.08
CA ASP A 11 -13.23 9.84 -8.93
C ASP A 11 -14.00 10.04 -10.23
N ASP A 12 -13.34 9.87 -11.39
CA ASP A 12 -13.93 10.13 -12.70
C ASP A 12 -14.96 9.09 -13.13
N VAL A 13 -15.00 7.93 -12.46
CA VAL A 13 -15.89 6.83 -12.85
C VAL A 13 -16.66 6.26 -11.67
N THR A 14 -17.84 5.69 -11.97
CA THR A 14 -18.56 4.78 -11.08
C THR A 14 -18.97 3.54 -11.84
N LEU A 15 -19.25 2.45 -11.13
CA LEU A 15 -19.71 1.19 -11.71
C LEU A 15 -21.24 1.13 -11.64
N VAL A 16 -21.88 0.63 -12.70
CA VAL A 16 -23.33 0.49 -12.77
C VAL A 16 -23.74 -0.84 -12.14
N PRO A 17 -24.69 -0.84 -11.17
CA PRO A 17 -25.18 -2.08 -10.58
C PRO A 17 -25.93 -2.91 -11.61
N ASN A 18 -25.99 -4.22 -11.38
CA ASN A 18 -26.75 -5.16 -12.22
C ASN A 18 -27.71 -5.99 -11.37
N TYR A 19 -28.60 -6.72 -12.02
CA TYR A 19 -29.45 -7.69 -11.36
C TYR A 19 -28.61 -8.71 -10.57
N SER A 20 -29.02 -8.97 -9.34
CA SER A 20 -28.37 -9.95 -8.47
C SER A 20 -29.33 -11.06 -8.08
N ASN A 21 -28.92 -12.29 -8.27
CA ASN A 21 -29.62 -13.49 -7.79
C ASN A 21 -28.98 -14.07 -6.51
N LEU A 22 -28.10 -13.31 -5.87
CA LEU A 22 -27.49 -13.69 -4.59
C LEU A 22 -28.50 -13.43 -3.47
N GLU A 23 -28.75 -14.43 -2.66
CA GLU A 23 -29.61 -14.34 -1.48
C GLU A 23 -28.90 -13.61 -0.32
N SER A 24 -27.57 -13.76 -0.27
CA SER A 24 -26.70 -13.11 0.72
C SER A 24 -25.41 -12.60 0.09
N ARG A 25 -24.89 -11.47 0.60
CA ARG A 25 -23.56 -10.95 0.23
C ARG A 25 -22.44 -11.92 0.57
N SER A 26 -22.64 -12.82 1.55
CA SER A 26 -21.66 -13.83 1.93
C SER A 26 -21.43 -14.91 0.85
N GLU A 27 -22.29 -15.01 -0.16
CA GLU A 27 -22.06 -15.86 -1.33
C GLU A 27 -20.97 -15.31 -2.27
N ALA A 28 -20.68 -14.01 -2.15
CA ALA A 28 -19.66 -13.36 -2.94
C ALA A 28 -18.28 -13.54 -2.29
N ASN A 29 -17.32 -14.05 -3.07
CA ASN A 29 -15.94 -14.26 -2.62
C ASN A 29 -14.99 -13.23 -3.23
N PRO A 30 -14.49 -12.26 -2.44
CA PRO A 30 -13.55 -11.25 -2.91
C PRO A 30 -12.10 -11.71 -3.00
N ALA A 31 -11.81 -13.00 -2.83
CA ALA A 31 -10.46 -13.55 -2.91
C ALA A 31 -9.84 -13.34 -4.30
N MET A 32 -8.52 -13.10 -4.32
CA MET A 32 -7.74 -12.93 -5.54
C MET A 32 -6.43 -13.72 -5.43
N HIS A 33 -6.15 -14.58 -6.40
CA HIS A 33 -4.94 -15.41 -6.46
C HIS A 33 -4.64 -16.20 -5.17
N GLY A 34 -5.67 -16.63 -4.45
CA GLY A 34 -5.54 -17.36 -3.18
C GLY A 34 -5.35 -16.48 -1.94
N TYR A 35 -5.36 -15.16 -2.10
CA TYR A 35 -5.38 -14.19 -1.00
C TYR A 35 -6.81 -13.78 -0.66
N LYS A 36 -7.04 -13.44 0.61
CA LYS A 36 -8.36 -13.13 1.16
C LYS A 36 -9.09 -12.01 0.40
N ILE A 37 -8.39 -10.93 0.08
CA ILE A 37 -8.89 -9.76 -0.67
C ILE A 37 -7.80 -9.18 -1.57
N PRO A 38 -8.13 -8.43 -2.62
CA PRO A 38 -7.18 -7.91 -3.60
C PRO A 38 -6.42 -6.66 -3.12
N ILE A 39 -5.80 -6.74 -1.95
CA ILE A 39 -4.93 -5.68 -1.42
C ILE A 39 -3.57 -6.23 -1.03
N ILE A 40 -2.56 -5.36 -1.00
CA ILE A 40 -1.20 -5.65 -0.56
C ILE A 40 -0.70 -4.51 0.34
N GLY A 41 -0.02 -4.84 1.43
CA GLY A 41 0.61 -3.85 2.31
C GLY A 41 1.76 -3.12 1.61
N SER A 42 1.75 -1.79 1.66
CA SER A 42 2.76 -0.95 1.00
C SER A 42 4.13 -1.07 1.69
N CYS A 43 5.21 -0.95 0.90
CA CYS A 43 6.60 -0.96 1.39
C CYS A 43 6.98 0.37 2.06
N MET A 44 6.33 0.68 3.18
CA MET A 44 6.52 1.93 3.94
C MET A 44 7.19 1.65 5.28
N ASP A 45 8.05 2.55 5.74
CA ASP A 45 8.69 2.48 7.05
C ASP A 45 7.72 2.68 8.24
N SER A 46 6.51 3.17 7.96
CA SER A 46 5.38 3.15 8.90
C SER A 46 4.87 1.75 9.22
N PHE A 47 5.35 0.71 8.51
CA PHE A 47 4.90 -0.67 8.66
C PHE A 47 6.05 -1.55 9.16
N GLY A 48 5.99 -1.89 10.43
CA GLY A 48 6.90 -2.82 11.08
C GLY A 48 6.37 -4.25 11.13
N ARG A 49 7.02 -5.06 11.97
CA ARG A 49 6.69 -6.46 12.19
C ARG A 49 5.21 -6.71 12.56
N ASP A 50 4.63 -5.91 13.46
CA ASP A 50 3.26 -6.11 13.92
C ASP A 50 2.23 -5.93 12.79
N MET A 51 2.47 -4.96 11.89
CA MET A 51 1.65 -4.80 10.69
C MET A 51 1.82 -5.99 9.74
N MET A 52 3.06 -6.43 9.50
CA MET A 52 3.33 -7.60 8.68
C MET A 52 2.58 -8.82 9.20
N ILE A 53 2.74 -9.16 10.49
CA ILE A 53 2.06 -10.30 11.11
C ILE A 53 0.54 -10.17 10.96
N SER A 54 -0.01 -9.00 11.27
CA SER A 54 -1.46 -8.77 11.17
C SER A 54 -2.00 -8.97 9.75
N LEU A 55 -1.24 -8.62 8.71
CA LEU A 55 -1.67 -8.82 7.32
C LEU A 55 -1.54 -10.28 6.87
N ILE A 56 -0.37 -10.90 7.11
CA ILE A 56 -0.13 -12.27 6.63
C ILE A 56 -1.00 -13.31 7.34
N THR A 57 -1.39 -13.09 8.61
CA THR A 57 -2.35 -13.96 9.33
C THR A 57 -3.76 -13.88 8.77
N HIS A 58 -4.06 -12.87 7.99
CA HIS A 58 -5.32 -12.71 7.26
C HIS A 58 -5.17 -13.01 5.75
N ASP A 59 -4.12 -13.72 5.34
CA ASP A 59 -3.82 -14.01 3.94
C ASP A 59 -3.77 -12.76 3.04
N ILE A 60 -3.16 -11.69 3.55
CA ILE A 60 -2.90 -10.45 2.80
C ILE A 60 -1.40 -10.32 2.58
N PRO A 61 -0.95 -10.15 1.33
CA PRO A 61 0.46 -10.01 1.01
C PRO A 61 1.06 -8.71 1.54
N PHE A 62 2.36 -8.74 1.83
CA PHE A 62 3.11 -7.63 2.43
C PHE A 62 4.46 -7.42 1.76
N ILE A 63 4.88 -6.17 1.59
CA ILE A 63 6.21 -5.84 1.08
C ILE A 63 7.01 -5.13 2.19
N ILE A 64 8.10 -5.75 2.63
CA ILE A 64 9.05 -5.17 3.58
C ILE A 64 9.78 -4.03 2.89
N HIS A 65 9.82 -2.85 3.51
CA HIS A 65 10.52 -1.67 2.97
C HIS A 65 12.05 -1.84 3.01
N ARG A 66 12.77 -0.99 2.28
CA ARG A 66 14.25 -1.03 2.15
C ARG A 66 14.98 0.08 2.90
N SER A 67 14.32 0.77 3.81
CA SER A 67 14.89 1.88 4.60
C SER A 67 15.65 1.35 5.81
N PHE A 68 16.69 0.54 5.57
CA PHE A 68 17.58 -0.04 6.57
C PHE A 68 19.03 0.23 6.20
N LYS A 69 19.95 0.03 7.14
CA LYS A 69 21.39 0.21 6.93
C LYS A 69 22.07 -1.03 6.39
N SER A 70 21.48 -2.21 6.61
CA SER A 70 22.03 -3.49 6.18
C SER A 70 20.92 -4.51 5.88
N PRO A 71 21.20 -5.58 5.11
CA PRO A 71 20.26 -6.68 4.91
C PRO A 71 19.91 -7.42 6.21
N ASP A 72 20.87 -7.48 7.16
CA ASP A 72 20.63 -8.06 8.48
C ASP A 72 19.61 -7.24 9.28
N GLU A 73 19.74 -5.93 9.27
CA GLU A 73 18.77 -5.03 9.91
C GLU A 73 17.39 -5.17 9.27
N GLN A 74 17.31 -5.21 7.93
CA GLN A 74 16.06 -5.41 7.21
C GLN A 74 15.41 -6.75 7.58
N PHE A 75 16.17 -7.83 7.61
CA PHE A 75 15.64 -9.14 7.95
C PHE A 75 15.24 -9.24 9.42
N ASN A 76 16.15 -8.90 10.35
CA ASN A 76 15.96 -9.08 11.78
C ASN A 76 14.92 -8.11 12.38
N HIS A 77 14.59 -7.01 11.69
CA HIS A 77 13.49 -6.13 12.09
C HIS A 77 12.13 -6.83 12.00
N PHE A 78 11.95 -7.71 11.02
CA PHE A 78 10.68 -8.39 10.75
C PHE A 78 10.65 -9.84 11.26
N PHE A 79 11.79 -10.50 11.40
CA PHE A 79 11.90 -11.91 11.79
C PHE A 79 12.84 -12.09 12.95
N LYS A 80 12.52 -13.04 13.83
CA LYS A 80 13.34 -13.44 14.99
C LYS A 80 13.72 -14.91 14.86
N GLU A 81 14.82 -15.34 15.46
CA GLU A 81 15.22 -16.75 15.48
C GLU A 81 14.12 -17.67 16.04
N SER A 82 13.38 -17.19 17.06
CA SER A 82 12.24 -17.91 17.65
C SER A 82 11.11 -18.20 16.65
N ASP A 83 10.98 -17.45 15.58
CA ASP A 83 9.94 -17.65 14.56
C ASP A 83 10.16 -18.94 13.76
N PHE A 84 11.38 -19.49 13.79
CA PHE A 84 11.83 -20.64 13.01
C PHE A 84 12.10 -21.88 13.88
N SER A 85 12.20 -21.72 15.19
CA SER A 85 12.42 -22.79 16.13
C SER A 85 11.12 -23.47 16.49
N GLY A 86 10.55 -24.41 15.88
CA GLY A 86 9.26 -25.07 16.14
C GLY A 86 8.80 -25.24 17.62
N ASN A 87 9.50 -24.62 18.56
CA ASN A 87 9.30 -24.59 20.01
C ASN A 87 8.79 -23.24 20.54
N SER A 88 8.26 -22.34 19.71
CA SER A 88 7.68 -21.09 20.20
C SER A 88 6.40 -21.39 20.98
N GLY A 89 6.50 -21.38 22.31
CA GLY A 89 5.37 -21.43 23.24
C GLY A 89 4.49 -20.17 23.23
N VAL A 90 4.45 -19.47 22.12
CA VAL A 90 3.51 -18.37 21.82
C VAL A 90 2.35 -19.01 21.06
N ASP A 91 1.19 -18.93 21.65
CA ASP A 91 -0.08 -19.47 21.18
C ASP A 91 -0.16 -19.66 19.64
N ASN A 92 -0.41 -20.86 19.22
CA ASN A 92 -0.80 -21.49 17.98
C ASN A 92 -1.22 -20.66 16.75
N GLU A 93 -0.94 -19.34 16.67
CA GLU A 93 -1.59 -18.50 15.68
C GLU A 93 -0.79 -18.27 14.39
N VAL A 94 0.53 -18.43 14.36
CA VAL A 94 1.25 -18.18 13.11
C VAL A 94 2.47 -19.07 12.98
N ASN A 95 2.37 -20.08 12.15
CA ASN A 95 3.56 -20.68 11.59
C ASN A 95 4.12 -19.69 10.53
N LEU A 96 4.96 -18.75 10.97
CA LEU A 96 5.58 -17.73 10.11
C LEU A 96 6.30 -18.36 8.91
N TYR A 97 6.74 -19.58 9.02
CA TYR A 97 7.29 -20.38 7.94
C TYR A 97 6.36 -20.48 6.73
N TYR A 98 5.08 -20.82 6.93
CA TYR A 98 4.10 -20.88 5.83
C TYR A 98 3.72 -19.50 5.30
N SER A 99 3.99 -18.47 6.07
CA SER A 99 3.65 -17.09 5.73
C SER A 99 4.70 -16.36 4.88
N PHE A 100 5.92 -16.91 4.75
CA PHE A 100 6.96 -16.35 3.87
C PHE A 100 6.53 -16.19 2.41
N LYS A 101 5.61 -17.04 1.93
CA LYS A 101 5.01 -16.93 0.59
C LYS A 101 4.27 -15.61 0.35
N ASN A 102 3.92 -14.90 1.43
CA ASN A 102 3.12 -13.67 1.38
C ASN A 102 3.98 -12.41 1.60
N VAL A 103 5.32 -12.55 1.63
CA VAL A 103 6.23 -11.46 1.98
C VAL A 103 7.29 -11.26 0.91
N TRP A 104 7.40 -10.04 0.39
CA TRP A 104 8.46 -9.60 -0.52
C TRP A 104 9.43 -8.67 0.20
N PHE A 105 10.70 -8.75 -0.13
CA PHE A 105 11.74 -7.84 0.37
C PHE A 105 12.02 -6.75 -0.67
N ALA A 106 11.78 -5.50 -0.30
CA ALA A 106 12.11 -4.39 -1.18
C ALA A 106 13.62 -4.17 -1.25
N VAL A 107 14.12 -4.01 -2.49
CA VAL A 107 15.50 -3.69 -2.81
C VAL A 107 15.57 -2.56 -3.84
N GLY A 108 16.71 -1.88 -3.90
CA GLY A 108 16.95 -0.81 -4.86
C GLY A 108 17.72 -1.29 -6.10
N SER A 109 18.49 -0.37 -6.73
CA SER A 109 19.28 -0.66 -7.93
C SER A 109 20.42 -1.65 -7.66
N LEU A 110 20.68 -2.54 -8.60
CA LEU A 110 21.74 -3.55 -8.51
C LEU A 110 23.09 -2.95 -8.11
N LYS A 111 23.44 -1.79 -8.65
CA LYS A 111 24.71 -1.09 -8.34
C LYS A 111 24.92 -0.87 -6.83
N LYS A 112 23.84 -0.63 -6.06
CA LYS A 112 23.91 -0.40 -4.62
C LYS A 112 23.52 -1.61 -3.79
N TYR A 113 22.68 -2.49 -4.34
CA TYR A 113 22.03 -3.57 -3.60
C TYR A 113 22.50 -4.97 -4.00
N LYS A 114 23.57 -5.11 -4.81
CA LYS A 114 24.05 -6.43 -5.22
C LYS A 114 24.38 -7.32 -4.02
N ASP A 115 25.30 -6.89 -3.16
CA ASP A 115 25.70 -7.65 -1.97
C ASP A 115 24.54 -7.82 -0.97
N TRP A 116 23.63 -6.86 -0.95
CA TRP A 116 22.42 -6.94 -0.14
C TRP A 116 21.48 -8.04 -0.65
N ILE A 117 21.22 -8.08 -1.95
CA ILE A 117 20.41 -9.11 -2.62
C ILE A 117 21.07 -10.48 -2.40
N ASP A 118 22.37 -10.58 -2.62
CA ASP A 118 23.12 -11.83 -2.46
C ASP A 118 23.00 -12.36 -1.03
N LYS A 119 23.14 -11.51 -0.03
CA LYS A 119 22.98 -11.90 1.37
C LYS A 119 21.55 -12.32 1.71
N LEU A 120 20.54 -11.58 1.27
CA LEU A 120 19.14 -11.97 1.44
C LEU A 120 18.86 -13.31 0.77
N PHE A 121 19.38 -13.53 -0.45
CA PHE A 121 19.14 -14.72 -1.23
C PHE A 121 19.88 -15.95 -0.69
N PHE A 122 21.22 -15.85 -0.51
CA PHE A 122 22.05 -17.00 -0.16
C PHE A 122 22.09 -17.30 1.34
N TYR A 123 22.09 -16.27 2.18
CA TYR A 123 22.17 -16.43 3.62
C TYR A 123 20.80 -16.58 4.28
N TYR A 124 19.86 -15.68 3.97
CA TYR A 124 18.51 -15.70 4.56
C TYR A 124 17.48 -16.53 3.76
N GLY A 125 17.83 -17.03 2.60
CA GLY A 125 16.93 -17.86 1.80
C GLY A 125 15.75 -17.13 1.15
N VAL A 126 15.80 -15.80 1.07
CA VAL A 126 14.73 -14.99 0.46
C VAL A 126 14.59 -15.32 -1.03
N ARG A 127 13.36 -15.54 -1.49
CA ARG A 127 13.03 -15.87 -2.90
C ARG A 127 12.03 -14.90 -3.52
N GLN A 128 11.51 -13.95 -2.74
CA GLN A 128 10.52 -12.98 -3.17
C GLN A 128 11.07 -11.57 -2.97
N PHE A 129 11.21 -10.84 -4.06
CA PHE A 129 11.82 -9.52 -4.09
C PHE A 129 10.88 -8.48 -4.70
N CYS A 130 10.92 -7.26 -4.18
CA CYS A 130 10.30 -6.09 -4.78
C CYS A 130 11.37 -5.09 -5.20
N VAL A 131 11.60 -4.92 -6.51
CA VAL A 131 12.48 -3.87 -7.04
C VAL A 131 11.76 -2.54 -6.96
N ASP A 132 12.05 -1.78 -5.90
CA ASP A 132 11.35 -0.55 -5.54
C ASP A 132 12.10 0.69 -6.04
N MET A 133 11.59 1.29 -7.11
CA MET A 133 12.14 2.48 -7.77
C MET A 133 11.06 3.54 -7.96
N ALA A 134 11.36 4.81 -7.69
CA ALA A 134 10.45 5.92 -7.98
C ALA A 134 10.06 5.99 -9.47
N HIS A 135 11.02 5.65 -10.35
CA HIS A 135 10.82 5.46 -11.78
C HIS A 135 11.39 4.11 -12.22
N GLY A 136 10.51 3.10 -12.29
CA GLY A 136 10.90 1.72 -12.61
C GLY A 136 11.22 1.49 -14.09
N ASP A 137 10.74 2.34 -14.98
CA ASP A 137 11.09 2.25 -16.42
C ASP A 137 12.49 2.79 -16.68
N SER A 138 13.49 2.11 -16.12
CA SER A 138 14.89 2.53 -16.15
C SER A 138 15.83 1.34 -16.30
N LEU A 139 17.02 1.60 -16.84
CA LEU A 139 18.06 0.57 -16.99
C LEU A 139 18.40 -0.08 -15.63
N CYS A 140 18.54 0.74 -14.57
CA CYS A 140 18.86 0.24 -13.24
C CYS A 140 17.82 -0.76 -12.70
N CYS A 141 16.54 -0.51 -12.97
CA CYS A 141 15.47 -1.43 -12.58
C CYS A 141 15.52 -2.72 -13.39
N ILE A 142 15.68 -2.60 -14.71
CA ILE A 142 15.77 -3.74 -15.65
C ILE A 142 16.94 -4.65 -15.29
N ASP A 143 18.12 -4.08 -15.02
CA ASP A 143 19.33 -4.85 -14.65
C ASP A 143 19.13 -5.58 -13.31
N THR A 144 18.48 -4.93 -12.34
CA THR A 144 18.16 -5.57 -11.06
C THR A 144 17.18 -6.74 -11.25
N ILE A 145 16.15 -6.59 -12.05
CA ILE A 145 15.20 -7.67 -12.36
C ILE A 145 15.90 -8.84 -13.04
N LYS A 146 16.76 -8.58 -14.05
CA LYS A 146 17.51 -9.62 -14.76
C LYS A 146 18.46 -10.37 -13.81
N TYR A 147 19.13 -9.66 -12.92
CA TYR A 147 19.99 -10.27 -11.92
C TYR A 147 19.20 -11.20 -10.98
N LEU A 148 18.09 -10.72 -10.42
CA LEU A 148 17.21 -11.54 -9.57
C LEU A 148 16.67 -12.76 -10.31
N ARG A 149 16.28 -12.60 -11.58
CA ARG A 149 15.80 -13.71 -12.43
C ARG A 149 16.91 -14.74 -12.62
N HIS A 150 18.11 -14.30 -12.93
CA HIS A 150 19.28 -15.19 -13.05
C HIS A 150 19.52 -15.97 -11.76
N LEU A 151 19.51 -15.31 -10.59
CA LEU A 151 19.67 -16.00 -9.30
C LEU A 151 18.59 -17.05 -9.07
N LEU A 152 17.32 -16.72 -9.34
CA LEU A 152 16.20 -17.64 -9.17
C LEU A 152 16.26 -18.82 -10.12
N ASP A 153 16.60 -18.60 -11.39
CA ASP A 153 16.63 -19.64 -12.43
C ASP A 153 17.84 -20.60 -12.28
N THR A 154 18.99 -20.08 -11.85
CA THR A 154 20.22 -20.89 -11.71
C THR A 154 20.31 -21.65 -10.37
N ASN A 155 19.55 -21.21 -9.35
CA ASN A 155 19.60 -21.80 -8.01
C ASN A 155 18.28 -22.49 -7.62
N ASN A 156 17.48 -22.94 -8.59
CA ASN A 156 16.29 -23.73 -8.37
C ASN A 156 16.66 -25.09 -7.73
N GLY A 157 16.51 -25.20 -6.40
CA GLY A 157 16.71 -26.43 -5.66
C GLY A 157 17.94 -26.47 -4.76
N ALA A 158 18.72 -25.41 -4.64
CA ALA A 158 19.84 -25.37 -3.71
C ALA A 158 19.41 -24.97 -2.29
N PRO A 159 19.36 -25.89 -1.32
CA PRO A 159 19.20 -25.56 0.08
C PRO A 159 20.59 -25.25 0.65
N GLN A 160 21.06 -24.02 0.52
CA GLN A 160 22.26 -23.54 1.22
C GLN A 160 21.97 -22.27 2.02
N SER A 161 20.81 -22.23 2.65
CA SER A 161 20.49 -21.17 3.60
C SER A 161 20.61 -21.71 5.02
N PHE A 162 21.02 -20.86 5.94
CA PHE A 162 20.99 -21.08 7.40
C PHE A 162 19.61 -21.57 7.88
N LEU A 163 18.58 -21.21 7.14
CA LEU A 163 17.22 -21.72 7.28
C LEU A 163 17.03 -22.81 6.21
N HIS A 164 17.15 -24.10 6.56
CA HIS A 164 16.97 -25.29 5.71
C HIS A 164 15.55 -25.40 5.10
N TYR A 165 14.96 -24.33 4.64
CA TYR A 165 13.57 -24.30 4.25
C TYR A 165 13.42 -24.14 2.75
N VAL A 166 13.06 -25.21 2.11
CA VAL A 166 12.59 -25.23 0.72
C VAL A 166 11.19 -24.62 0.71
N LEU A 167 11.05 -23.42 0.20
CA LEU A 167 9.72 -22.92 -0.15
C LEU A 167 9.15 -23.86 -1.22
N PRO A 168 7.91 -24.34 -1.07
CA PRO A 168 7.28 -25.17 -2.09
C PRO A 168 7.27 -24.41 -3.43
N PRO A 169 7.31 -25.10 -4.57
CA PRO A 169 7.27 -24.47 -5.87
C PRO A 169 5.93 -23.73 -6.02
N PHE A 170 5.93 -22.42 -5.74
CA PHE A 170 4.76 -21.57 -5.91
C PHE A 170 4.65 -21.15 -7.38
N THR A 171 3.82 -21.86 -8.13
CA THR A 171 3.60 -21.61 -9.55
C THR A 171 2.73 -20.39 -9.83
N GLN A 172 2.10 -19.77 -8.82
CA GLN A 172 1.12 -18.70 -9.00
C GLN A 172 1.50 -17.35 -8.36
N VAL A 173 2.52 -17.30 -7.51
CA VAL A 173 2.94 -16.08 -6.81
C VAL A 173 4.16 -15.46 -7.49
N PRO A 174 4.18 -14.15 -7.79
CA PRO A 174 5.33 -13.51 -8.42
C PRO A 174 6.55 -13.52 -7.50
N HIS A 175 7.66 -14.08 -7.95
CA HIS A 175 8.93 -13.99 -7.24
C HIS A 175 9.53 -12.58 -7.32
N ILE A 176 9.30 -11.88 -8.41
CA ILE A 176 9.82 -10.52 -8.64
C ILE A 176 8.66 -9.57 -8.90
N ILE A 177 8.38 -8.72 -7.92
CA ILE A 177 7.59 -7.51 -8.10
C ILE A 177 8.52 -6.38 -8.48
N ALA A 178 8.17 -5.51 -9.43
CA ALA A 178 9.00 -4.37 -9.81
C ALA A 178 8.15 -3.15 -10.18
N GLY A 179 8.69 -1.98 -10.01
CA GLY A 179 8.03 -0.71 -10.37
C GLY A 179 8.67 0.48 -9.65
N ASN A 180 8.03 1.68 -9.76
CA ASN A 180 6.74 1.94 -10.39
C ASN A 180 6.88 2.35 -11.84
N VAL A 181 5.90 2.00 -12.67
CA VAL A 181 5.77 2.46 -14.05
C VAL A 181 4.43 3.18 -14.26
N ALA A 182 4.36 4.03 -15.28
CA ALA A 182 3.17 4.80 -15.61
C ALA A 182 2.74 4.64 -17.09
N THR A 183 3.33 3.70 -17.82
CA THR A 183 3.05 3.50 -19.26
C THR A 183 3.03 2.02 -19.62
N ALA A 184 2.25 1.67 -20.66
CA ALA A 184 2.23 0.33 -21.22
C ALA A 184 3.62 -0.13 -21.71
N GLU A 185 4.42 0.80 -22.24
CA GLU A 185 5.78 0.50 -22.71
C GLU A 185 6.73 0.18 -21.55
N GLY A 186 6.66 0.94 -20.44
CA GLY A 186 7.40 0.64 -19.23
C GLY A 186 7.00 -0.72 -18.66
N PHE A 187 5.69 -0.99 -18.60
CA PHE A 187 5.15 -2.29 -18.19
C PHE A 187 5.71 -3.44 -19.05
N LYS A 188 5.69 -3.30 -20.39
CA LYS A 188 6.28 -4.28 -21.32
C LYS A 188 7.75 -4.52 -21.06
N ARG A 189 8.54 -3.46 -20.77
CA ARG A 189 9.97 -3.60 -20.50
C ARG A 189 10.23 -4.38 -19.22
N LEU A 190 9.50 -4.12 -18.14
CA LEU A 190 9.69 -4.84 -16.87
C LEU A 190 9.25 -6.30 -16.97
N GLN A 191 8.10 -6.61 -17.59
CA GLN A 191 7.71 -8.02 -17.80
C GLN A 191 8.67 -8.76 -18.73
N LYS A 192 9.25 -8.10 -19.76
CA LYS A 192 10.27 -8.70 -20.63
C LYS A 192 11.57 -8.97 -19.87
N ALA A 193 11.92 -8.13 -18.90
CA ALA A 193 13.08 -8.31 -18.04
C ALA A 193 12.94 -9.49 -17.06
N GLY A 194 11.71 -9.98 -16.84
CA GLY A 194 11.43 -11.14 -15.97
C GLY A 194 10.65 -10.83 -14.70
N ALA A 195 10.16 -9.60 -14.52
CA ALA A 195 9.21 -9.31 -13.45
C ALA A 195 7.86 -9.98 -13.75
N ASN A 196 7.26 -10.57 -12.75
CA ASN A 196 5.96 -11.21 -12.84
C ASN A 196 4.91 -10.60 -11.88
N GLY A 197 5.27 -9.52 -11.17
CA GLY A 197 4.36 -8.55 -10.57
C GLY A 197 4.85 -7.14 -10.90
N ILE A 198 3.98 -6.27 -11.40
CA ILE A 198 4.40 -4.92 -11.80
C ILE A 198 3.55 -3.88 -11.10
N ARG A 199 4.23 -3.03 -10.32
CA ARG A 199 3.62 -1.88 -9.64
C ARG A 199 3.45 -0.76 -10.64
N ILE A 200 2.22 -0.29 -10.76
CA ILE A 200 1.84 0.81 -11.64
C ILE A 200 1.32 1.98 -10.83
N GLY A 201 1.72 3.18 -11.19
CA GLY A 201 1.32 4.42 -10.53
C GLY A 201 2.53 5.30 -10.21
N ILE A 202 2.63 6.42 -10.92
CA ILE A 202 3.56 7.52 -10.63
C ILE A 202 2.71 8.74 -10.33
N ALA A 203 2.99 9.41 -9.20
CA ALA A 203 2.23 10.55 -8.70
C ALA A 203 0.77 10.26 -8.34
N SER A 204 0.40 8.99 -8.14
CA SER A 204 -0.96 8.57 -7.76
C SER A 204 -1.19 8.53 -6.25
N GLY A 205 -0.14 8.47 -5.42
CA GLY A 205 -0.22 8.40 -3.96
C GLY A 205 -0.59 9.74 -3.31
N GLN A 206 -1.37 9.69 -2.21
CA GLN A 206 -1.80 10.91 -1.49
C GLN A 206 -0.64 11.70 -0.84
N CYS A 207 0.47 11.03 -0.50
CA CYS A 207 1.69 11.68 -0.01
C CYS A 207 2.76 11.87 -1.10
N CYS A 208 2.41 11.59 -2.36
CA CYS A 208 3.34 11.74 -3.48
C CYS A 208 3.23 13.15 -4.04
N SER A 209 4.33 13.89 -4.02
CA SER A 209 4.42 15.22 -4.64
C SER A 209 5.15 15.19 -5.99
N THR A 210 5.40 14.00 -6.56
CA THR A 210 6.15 13.85 -7.81
C THR A 210 5.56 14.69 -8.95
N ALA A 211 4.23 14.67 -9.14
CA ALA A 211 3.60 15.48 -10.19
C ALA A 211 3.80 16.98 -9.97
N LEU A 212 3.72 17.44 -8.72
CA LEU A 212 3.92 18.85 -8.36
C LEU A 212 5.38 19.28 -8.55
N GLN A 213 6.33 18.40 -8.24
CA GLN A 213 7.76 18.71 -8.30
C GLN A 213 8.37 18.52 -9.69
N THR A 214 7.87 17.55 -10.46
CA THR A 214 8.49 17.13 -11.71
C THR A 214 7.60 17.32 -12.95
N GLY A 215 6.29 17.53 -12.75
CA GLY A 215 5.30 17.58 -13.83
C GLY A 215 4.93 16.20 -14.41
N PHE A 216 5.45 15.09 -13.86
CA PHE A 216 5.18 13.74 -14.36
C PHE A 216 4.18 12.98 -13.49
N GLY A 217 3.24 12.31 -14.15
CA GLY A 217 2.25 11.44 -13.52
C GLY A 217 1.20 10.97 -14.53
N VAL A 218 0.52 9.87 -14.23
CA VAL A 218 -0.62 9.38 -14.99
C VAL A 218 -1.71 8.96 -14.01
N PRO A 219 -2.97 9.42 -14.18
CA PRO A 219 -4.10 8.98 -13.37
C PRO A 219 -4.25 7.46 -13.41
N ILE A 220 -4.50 6.87 -12.24
CA ILE A 220 -4.29 5.45 -11.98
C ILE A 220 -5.16 4.52 -12.83
N LEU A 221 -6.43 4.86 -13.08
CA LEU A 221 -7.30 4.00 -13.89
C LEU A 221 -6.84 3.95 -15.35
N THR A 222 -6.45 5.09 -15.93
CA THR A 222 -5.84 5.10 -17.28
C THR A 222 -4.61 4.20 -17.32
N ASN A 223 -3.76 4.27 -16.30
CA ASN A 223 -2.56 3.45 -16.22
C ASN A 223 -2.89 1.95 -16.15
N ILE A 224 -3.87 1.56 -15.32
CA ILE A 224 -4.35 0.16 -15.25
C ILE A 224 -4.85 -0.30 -16.62
N ILE A 225 -5.71 0.46 -17.27
CA ILE A 225 -6.31 0.14 -18.57
C ILE A 225 -5.22 -0.10 -19.62
N GLU A 226 -4.26 0.82 -19.76
CA GLU A 226 -3.22 0.74 -20.77
C GLU A 226 -2.23 -0.41 -20.48
N CYS A 227 -1.86 -0.64 -19.23
CA CYS A 227 -1.00 -1.75 -18.84
C CYS A 227 -1.69 -3.11 -19.05
N ASN A 228 -2.99 -3.19 -18.75
CA ASN A 228 -3.77 -4.42 -18.92
C ASN A 228 -3.86 -4.88 -20.39
N LYS A 229 -3.90 -3.95 -21.35
CA LYS A 229 -3.90 -4.28 -22.80
C LYS A 229 -2.64 -5.02 -23.26
N VAL A 230 -1.54 -4.87 -22.52
CA VAL A 230 -0.22 -5.41 -22.90
C VAL A 230 0.31 -6.48 -21.94
N ARG A 231 -0.49 -6.81 -20.94
CA ARG A 231 -0.18 -7.79 -19.91
C ARG A 231 -0.07 -9.20 -20.51
N LYS A 232 0.97 -9.94 -20.14
CA LYS A 232 1.09 -11.38 -20.38
C LYS A 232 0.37 -12.18 -19.30
N ASN A 233 -0.07 -13.38 -19.64
CA ASN A 233 -0.66 -14.30 -18.66
C ASN A 233 0.31 -14.55 -17.49
N GLY A 234 -0.21 -14.58 -16.27
CA GLY A 234 0.57 -14.80 -15.06
C GLY A 234 1.35 -13.59 -14.54
N VAL A 235 1.27 -12.43 -15.23
CA VAL A 235 1.86 -11.17 -14.72
C VAL A 235 0.81 -10.38 -13.97
N TRP A 236 1.08 -10.08 -12.69
CA TRP A 236 0.17 -9.29 -11.87
C TRP A 236 0.31 -7.79 -12.13
N ILE A 237 -0.82 -7.10 -12.15
CA ILE A 237 -0.91 -5.64 -12.11
C ILE A 237 -1.21 -5.23 -10.68
N ILE A 238 -0.29 -4.48 -10.06
CA ILE A 238 -0.42 -3.96 -8.71
C ILE A 238 -0.62 -2.45 -8.79
N ALA A 239 -1.86 -1.98 -8.57
CA ALA A 239 -2.19 -0.55 -8.58
C ALA A 239 -1.66 0.12 -7.31
N ASP A 240 -0.66 0.99 -7.45
CA ASP A 240 0.01 1.64 -6.34
C ASP A 240 -0.35 3.13 -6.26
N GLY A 241 -1.04 3.46 -5.18
CA GLY A 241 -1.43 4.81 -4.83
C GLY A 241 -2.88 5.18 -5.19
N GLY A 242 -3.39 6.20 -4.50
CA GLY A 242 -4.71 6.79 -4.74
C GLY A 242 -5.91 6.06 -4.15
N VAL A 243 -5.75 4.86 -3.61
CA VAL A 243 -6.84 4.11 -2.96
C VAL A 243 -7.24 4.76 -1.64
N ARG A 244 -8.50 5.11 -1.51
CA ARG A 244 -9.10 5.74 -0.31
C ARG A 244 -10.26 4.93 0.26
N THR A 245 -10.88 4.08 -0.57
CA THR A 245 -12.07 3.31 -0.22
C THR A 245 -12.01 1.91 -0.82
N SER A 246 -12.87 1.00 -0.33
CA SER A 246 -13.11 -0.30 -0.95
C SER A 246 -13.68 -0.18 -2.37
N GLY A 247 -14.46 0.87 -2.64
CA GLY A 247 -14.95 1.16 -3.99
C GLY A 247 -13.83 1.46 -4.99
N ASP A 248 -12.73 2.11 -4.55
CA ASP A 248 -11.57 2.34 -5.39
C ASP A 248 -10.86 1.01 -5.71
N VAL A 249 -10.78 0.07 -4.76
CA VAL A 249 -10.27 -1.30 -4.99
C VAL A 249 -11.15 -2.02 -6.03
N ALA A 250 -12.47 -2.00 -5.87
CA ALA A 250 -13.39 -2.63 -6.81
C ALA A 250 -13.23 -2.06 -8.24
N LYS A 251 -13.10 -0.73 -8.38
CA LYS A 251 -12.82 -0.08 -9.67
C LYS A 251 -11.48 -0.51 -10.27
N ALA A 252 -10.41 -0.54 -9.46
CA ALA A 252 -9.10 -0.99 -9.92
C ALA A 252 -9.16 -2.42 -10.46
N VAL A 253 -9.80 -3.33 -9.72
CA VAL A 253 -9.98 -4.73 -10.12
C VAL A 253 -10.84 -4.86 -11.37
N TYR A 254 -11.90 -4.05 -11.50
CA TYR A 254 -12.71 -4.02 -12.71
C TYR A 254 -11.86 -3.72 -13.96
N PHE A 255 -11.01 -2.73 -13.89
CA PHE A 255 -10.15 -2.33 -15.02
C PHE A 255 -8.94 -3.23 -15.25
N GLY A 256 -8.68 -4.20 -14.39
CA GLY A 256 -7.67 -5.24 -14.61
C GLY A 256 -6.54 -5.31 -13.60
N ALA A 257 -6.58 -4.53 -12.51
CA ALA A 257 -5.64 -4.74 -11.42
C ALA A 257 -5.90 -6.09 -10.73
N ASP A 258 -4.84 -6.74 -10.28
CA ASP A 258 -4.90 -7.93 -9.44
C ASP A 258 -4.87 -7.53 -7.96
N PHE A 259 -4.09 -6.51 -7.63
CA PHE A 259 -3.98 -5.98 -6.27
C PHE A 259 -3.93 -4.46 -6.25
N CYS A 260 -4.40 -3.88 -5.15
CA CYS A 260 -4.21 -2.48 -4.79
C CYS A 260 -3.23 -2.36 -3.62
N MET A 261 -2.21 -1.53 -3.75
CA MET A 261 -1.28 -1.26 -2.67
C MET A 261 -1.87 -0.25 -1.70
N ILE A 262 -1.91 -0.62 -0.42
CA ILE A 262 -2.53 0.16 0.64
C ILE A 262 -1.47 0.75 1.57
N GLY A 263 -1.35 2.06 1.56
CA GLY A 263 -0.48 2.83 2.46
C GLY A 263 -1.28 3.53 3.55
N LYS A 264 -1.86 4.70 3.25
CA LYS A 264 -2.50 5.59 4.23
C LYS A 264 -3.59 4.91 5.06
N LEU A 265 -4.45 4.08 4.46
CA LEU A 265 -5.53 3.42 5.18
C LEU A 265 -5.02 2.46 6.25
N LEU A 266 -3.95 1.70 5.96
CA LEU A 266 -3.29 0.84 6.95
C LEU A 266 -2.48 1.66 7.97
N ALA A 267 -1.82 2.74 7.54
CA ALA A 267 -1.08 3.62 8.44
C ALA A 267 -1.97 4.30 9.50
N ALA A 268 -3.26 4.45 9.21
CA ALA A 268 -4.26 4.97 10.13
C ALA A 268 -4.74 3.94 11.18
N THR A 269 -4.20 2.72 11.20
CA THR A 269 -4.61 1.64 12.12
C THR A 269 -3.62 1.42 13.27
N ASP A 270 -4.00 0.58 14.25
CA ASP A 270 -3.21 0.34 15.48
C ASP A 270 -1.84 -0.29 15.22
N LYS A 271 -1.70 -1.18 14.24
CA LYS A 271 -0.45 -1.93 13.97
C LYS A 271 0.60 -1.13 13.18
N ALA A 272 0.25 0.05 12.67
CA ALA A 272 1.24 0.92 12.05
C ALA A 272 2.19 1.52 13.08
N CYS A 273 3.48 1.56 12.74
CA CYS A 273 4.51 2.21 13.55
C CYS A 273 4.33 3.74 13.56
N GLY A 274 4.99 4.40 14.50
CA GLY A 274 5.05 5.85 14.57
C GLY A 274 4.43 6.41 15.84
N LYS A 275 4.79 7.66 16.13
CA LYS A 275 4.29 8.37 17.32
C LYS A 275 2.81 8.69 17.16
N CYS A 276 2.04 8.46 18.23
CA CYS A 276 0.64 8.87 18.31
C CYS A 276 0.54 10.18 19.05
N TYR A 277 -0.34 11.05 18.60
CA TYR A 277 -0.58 12.37 19.17
C TYR A 277 -2.06 12.47 19.52
N ASN A 278 -2.32 12.94 20.74
CA ASN A 278 -3.66 13.21 21.21
C ASN A 278 -3.91 14.73 21.06
N VAL A 279 -4.87 15.11 20.24
CA VAL A 279 -5.18 16.51 19.97
C VAL A 279 -6.58 16.81 20.47
N ASN A 280 -6.71 17.86 21.33
CA ASN A 280 -8.00 18.31 21.83
C ASN A 280 -8.80 18.92 20.67
N LYS A 281 -10.09 18.55 20.56
CA LYS A 281 -10.97 19.08 19.50
C LYS A 281 -11.12 20.60 19.56
N ASP A 282 -11.11 21.16 20.77
CA ASP A 282 -11.28 22.61 20.96
C ASP A 282 -10.08 23.41 20.43
N GLU A 283 -8.86 22.86 20.47
CA GLU A 283 -7.66 23.46 19.88
C GLU A 283 -7.68 23.45 18.35
N ILE A 284 -8.26 22.42 17.76
CA ILE A 284 -8.41 22.32 16.29
C ILE A 284 -9.37 23.38 15.78
N ILE A 285 -10.47 23.63 16.48
CA ILE A 285 -11.51 24.60 16.10
C ILE A 285 -10.96 26.02 16.18
N LEU A 286 -10.18 26.35 17.21
CA LEU A 286 -9.56 27.69 17.35
C LEU A 286 -8.58 28.00 16.20
N ASN A 287 -7.85 27.00 15.72
CA ASN A 287 -6.88 27.18 14.61
C ASN A 287 -7.53 27.13 13.22
N SER A 288 -8.72 26.54 13.06
CA SER A 288 -9.45 26.51 11.79
C SER A 288 -10.18 27.82 11.49
N ASN A 289 -10.42 28.67 12.47
CA ASN A 289 -11.13 29.94 12.32
C ASN A 289 -10.24 31.13 11.89
N ILE A 290 -8.94 30.93 11.72
CA ILE A 290 -8.01 32.04 11.41
C ILE A 290 -7.97 32.41 9.92
N ASP A 291 -8.57 31.64 9.00
CA ASP A 291 -8.39 31.89 7.58
C ASP A 291 -9.62 31.70 6.68
N GLN A 292 -10.81 32.16 7.13
CA GLN A 292 -12.00 32.20 6.27
C GLN A 292 -12.03 33.34 5.24
N ASN A 293 -11.00 34.22 5.21
CA ASN A 293 -10.95 35.38 4.33
C ASN A 293 -9.83 35.38 3.29
N SER A 294 -9.20 34.26 2.98
CA SER A 294 -8.29 34.19 1.84
C SER A 294 -8.97 33.56 0.63
N ASP A 295 -9.05 34.31 -0.47
CA ASP A 295 -9.62 33.94 -1.77
C ASP A 295 -8.93 32.77 -2.51
N LEU A 296 -8.23 31.90 -1.80
CA LEU A 296 -7.62 30.68 -2.27
C LEU A 296 -8.37 29.45 -1.73
N GLY A 297 -9.68 29.41 -2.02
CA GLY A 297 -10.49 28.23 -1.83
C GLY A 297 -9.91 27.04 -2.56
N GLN A 298 -9.81 25.89 -1.84
CA GLN A 298 -9.68 24.54 -2.36
C GLN A 298 -8.29 23.95 -2.64
N PHE A 299 -7.21 24.49 -2.13
CA PHE A 299 -5.99 23.68 -2.01
C PHE A 299 -5.68 23.42 -0.55
N ASN A 300 -5.54 22.13 -0.17
CA ASN A 300 -5.09 21.73 1.16
C ASN A 300 -3.81 22.53 1.50
N LYS A 301 -3.93 23.53 2.38
CA LYS A 301 -2.83 24.37 2.79
C LYS A 301 -1.73 23.47 3.37
N VAL A 302 -0.60 23.43 2.68
CA VAL A 302 0.62 22.82 3.22
C VAL A 302 1.09 23.82 4.29
N ILE A 303 0.81 23.52 5.55
CA ILE A 303 1.31 24.30 6.69
C ILE A 303 2.81 24.02 6.78
N TYR A 304 3.62 25.06 6.68
CA TYR A 304 5.07 24.98 6.66
C TYR A 304 5.68 24.72 8.05
N PRO A 305 6.93 24.22 8.12
CA PRO A 305 7.49 23.50 9.27
C PRO A 305 7.50 24.24 10.60
N ASP A 306 7.63 25.56 10.62
CA ASP A 306 7.88 26.31 11.85
C ASP A 306 6.61 26.52 12.69
N GLU A 307 5.46 26.79 12.06
CA GLU A 307 4.16 26.86 12.75
C GLU A 307 3.66 25.47 13.16
N PHE A 308 3.98 24.46 12.34
CA PHE A 308 3.67 23.08 12.63
C PHE A 308 4.53 22.53 13.76
N GLN A 309 5.79 22.95 13.85
CA GLN A 309 6.71 22.60 14.93
C GLN A 309 6.23 23.17 16.28
N GLU A 310 5.71 24.37 16.33
CA GLU A 310 5.13 24.98 17.53
C GLU A 310 3.81 24.31 17.97
N MET A 311 2.92 23.99 17.01
CA MET A 311 1.73 23.18 17.26
C MET A 311 2.10 21.76 17.70
N TYR A 312 3.15 21.19 17.13
CA TYR A 312 3.66 19.85 17.38
C TYR A 312 4.34 19.72 18.74
N GLU A 313 4.99 20.76 19.22
CA GLU A 313 5.61 20.82 20.55
C GLU A 313 4.59 21.14 21.64
N LYS A 314 3.54 21.89 21.32
CA LYS A 314 2.40 22.17 22.22
C LYS A 314 1.38 21.03 22.28
N ALA A 315 1.24 20.22 21.20
CA ALA A 315 0.48 18.98 21.24
C ALA A 315 1.18 18.00 22.17
N ILE A 316 0.79 18.07 23.41
CA ILE A 316 1.29 17.42 24.62
C ILE A 316 2.02 16.11 24.34
N LYS A 317 3.30 16.04 24.71
CA LYS A 317 4.06 14.83 25.00
C LYS A 317 3.30 13.98 26.06
N LEU A 318 2.25 13.31 25.66
CA LEU A 318 1.79 12.13 26.36
C LEU A 318 2.51 10.96 25.71
N ASP A 319 3.60 10.55 26.34
CA ASP A 319 4.16 9.22 26.20
C ASP A 319 3.01 8.24 26.49
N ILE A 320 2.33 7.81 25.45
CA ILE A 320 1.46 6.65 25.54
C ILE A 320 2.43 5.48 25.51
N GLU A 321 2.94 5.15 26.72
CA GLU A 321 3.65 3.90 26.92
C GLU A 321 2.84 2.74 26.39
N LYS A 322 3.53 1.79 25.84
CA LYS A 322 3.24 0.54 25.18
C LYS A 322 2.07 -0.32 25.69
N HIS A 323 0.97 0.20 26.19
CA HIS A 323 -0.06 -0.63 26.78
C HIS A 323 -1.47 -0.30 26.28
N ASP A 324 -2.08 -1.37 25.70
CA ASP A 324 -3.52 -1.55 25.49
C ASP A 324 -4.24 -0.46 24.69
N THR A 325 -4.24 -0.61 23.37
CA THR A 325 -4.94 0.25 22.41
C THR A 325 -6.45 0.38 22.71
N ASN A 326 -7.08 -0.62 23.33
CA ASN A 326 -8.50 -0.56 23.71
C ASN A 326 -8.73 0.40 24.88
N LYS A 327 -7.87 0.37 25.89
CA LYS A 327 -7.94 1.27 27.06
C LYS A 327 -7.67 2.72 26.67
N THR A 328 -6.78 2.91 25.70
CA THR A 328 -6.47 4.20 25.08
C THR A 328 -7.69 4.76 24.34
N ARG A 329 -8.40 3.92 23.56
CA ARG A 329 -9.62 4.30 22.83
C ARG A 329 -10.75 4.72 23.77
N GLU A 330 -11.03 3.96 24.84
CA GLU A 330 -12.03 4.32 25.86
C GLU A 330 -11.69 5.63 26.60
N ASN A 331 -10.42 5.84 26.92
CA ASN A 331 -9.96 7.08 27.56
C ASN A 331 -10.01 8.29 26.63
N MET A 332 -9.84 8.11 25.30
CA MET A 332 -9.92 9.16 24.30
C MET A 332 -11.36 9.61 24.03
N VAL A 333 -12.29 8.67 23.94
CA VAL A 333 -13.74 8.97 23.82
C VAL A 333 -14.20 9.79 25.04
N LYS A 334 -13.71 9.46 26.23
CA LYS A 334 -14.03 10.19 27.48
C LYS A 334 -13.43 11.59 27.55
N ARG A 335 -12.37 11.91 26.77
CA ARG A 335 -11.62 13.18 26.86
C ARG A 335 -11.85 14.14 25.69
N ASN A 336 -12.84 13.92 24.84
CA ASN A 336 -13.12 14.79 23.66
C ASN A 336 -11.88 15.04 22.77
N SER A 337 -11.03 14.03 22.61
CA SER A 337 -9.76 14.13 21.89
C SER A 337 -9.71 13.21 20.65
N ILE A 338 -8.90 13.61 19.66
CA ILE A 338 -8.66 12.86 18.44
C ILE A 338 -7.21 12.41 18.43
N VAL A 339 -6.96 11.13 18.12
CA VAL A 339 -5.60 10.61 17.96
C VAL A 339 -5.15 10.77 16.52
N TYR A 340 -3.97 11.31 16.37
CA TYR A 340 -3.26 11.39 15.10
C TYR A 340 -1.97 10.57 15.15
N LYS A 341 -1.57 10.04 14.02
CA LYS A 341 -0.28 9.35 13.82
C LYS A 341 0.57 10.13 12.82
N GLY A 342 1.86 10.23 13.09
CA GLY A 342 2.82 10.76 12.11
C GLY A 342 2.83 9.88 10.84
N TYR A 343 2.79 10.50 9.67
CA TYR A 343 2.75 9.82 8.39
C TYR A 343 3.54 10.58 7.33
N HIS A 344 4.34 9.86 6.54
CA HIS A 344 5.13 10.46 5.48
C HIS A 344 5.28 9.52 4.27
N GLY A 345 5.49 10.12 3.09
CA GLY A 345 5.82 9.36 1.88
C GLY A 345 7.28 8.89 1.91
N MET A 346 7.56 7.72 1.35
CA MET A 346 8.93 7.14 1.29
C MET A 346 9.95 8.01 0.55
N ALA A 347 9.50 8.98 -0.24
CA ALA A 347 10.34 9.98 -0.89
C ALA A 347 10.43 11.31 -0.11
N SER A 348 9.91 11.40 1.12
CA SER A 348 9.99 12.58 1.98
C SER A 348 11.40 12.80 2.55
N ARG A 349 11.64 13.99 3.11
CA ARG A 349 12.90 14.28 3.83
C ARG A 349 13.08 13.36 5.04
N GLU A 350 11.99 13.04 5.75
CA GLU A 350 12.02 12.20 6.94
C GLU A 350 12.46 10.77 6.59
N ALA A 351 11.83 10.16 5.58
CA ALA A 351 12.20 8.82 5.13
C ALA A 351 13.63 8.72 4.59
N ARG A 352 14.21 9.85 4.17
CA ARG A 352 15.58 9.93 3.60
C ARG A 352 16.63 10.48 4.56
N LYS A 353 16.32 10.69 5.84
CA LYS A 353 17.30 11.13 6.84
C LYS A 353 18.52 10.20 6.85
N GLY A 354 19.67 10.75 6.51
CA GLY A 354 20.96 10.06 6.49
C GLY A 354 21.33 9.31 5.20
N ILE A 355 20.48 9.31 4.16
CA ILE A 355 20.72 8.52 2.94
C ILE A 355 21.17 9.38 1.74
N LEU A 356 20.73 10.62 1.59
CA LEU A 356 21.07 11.44 0.41
C LEU A 356 21.02 12.95 0.69
N ASN A 357 22.15 13.63 0.48
CA ASN A 357 22.26 15.08 0.62
C ASN A 357 21.76 15.89 -0.60
N TYR A 358 21.31 15.27 -1.71
CA TYR A 358 21.12 16.00 -2.98
C TYR A 358 19.85 15.71 -3.76
N ALA A 359 18.91 14.89 -3.25
CA ALA A 359 17.67 14.65 -3.97
C ALA A 359 16.53 15.54 -3.45
N SER A 360 15.84 16.22 -4.35
CA SER A 360 14.61 16.94 -4.02
C SER A 360 13.59 15.96 -3.40
N PRO A 361 12.94 16.32 -2.29
CA PRO A 361 11.93 15.45 -1.69
C PRO A 361 10.68 15.42 -2.59
N GLU A 362 10.21 14.23 -2.94
CA GLU A 362 8.99 14.00 -3.74
C GLU A 362 7.85 13.41 -2.90
N GLY A 363 7.97 13.44 -1.57
CA GLY A 363 6.97 12.95 -0.62
C GLY A 363 6.61 14.00 0.42
N ALA A 364 5.32 14.11 0.73
CA ALA A 364 4.82 14.94 1.81
C ALA A 364 4.96 14.24 3.16
N GLN A 365 5.05 15.05 4.22
CA GLN A 365 5.03 14.63 5.62
C GLN A 365 3.85 15.31 6.30
N GLY A 366 3.19 14.61 7.22
CA GLY A 366 2.05 15.15 7.95
C GLY A 366 1.55 14.19 9.02
N MET A 367 0.32 14.39 9.43
CA MET A 367 -0.36 13.50 10.37
C MET A 367 -1.62 12.92 9.74
N ILE A 368 -1.97 11.71 10.13
CA ILE A 368 -3.23 11.06 9.76
C ILE A 368 -4.02 10.73 11.02
N LYS A 369 -5.33 10.90 10.94
CA LYS A 369 -6.23 10.51 12.03
C LYS A 369 -6.16 8.99 12.21
N TYR A 370 -5.99 8.53 13.47
CA TYR A 370 -6.21 7.12 13.80
C TYR A 370 -7.69 6.77 13.59
N THR A 371 -7.95 5.63 12.98
CA THR A 371 -9.32 5.24 12.63
C THR A 371 -9.80 4.04 13.43
N ARG A 372 -9.07 2.90 13.38
CA ARG A 372 -9.55 1.61 13.92
C ARG A 372 -8.41 0.61 14.07
N ARG A 373 -8.72 -0.59 14.62
CA ARG A 373 -7.77 -1.71 14.63
C ARG A 373 -7.58 -2.24 13.21
N THR A 374 -6.38 -2.74 12.90
CA THR A 374 -6.05 -3.34 11.59
C THR A 374 -6.99 -4.49 11.24
N LYS A 375 -7.32 -5.35 12.20
CA LYS A 375 -8.29 -6.45 12.02
C LYS A 375 -9.67 -5.95 11.58
N ASP A 376 -10.17 -4.89 12.23
CA ASP A 376 -11.48 -4.31 11.90
C ASP A 376 -11.45 -3.70 10.48
N PHE A 377 -10.35 -3.02 10.11
CA PHE A 377 -10.15 -2.51 8.76
C PHE A 377 -10.19 -3.62 7.71
N ILE A 378 -9.52 -4.75 7.95
CA ILE A 378 -9.51 -5.88 7.03
C ILE A 378 -10.90 -6.47 6.86
N ASN A 379 -11.63 -6.68 7.97
CA ASN A 379 -12.98 -7.21 7.93
C ASN A 379 -13.95 -6.28 7.19
N ASP A 380 -13.91 -4.99 7.46
CA ASP A 380 -14.75 -4.02 6.76
C ASP A 380 -14.43 -3.94 5.27
N MET A 381 -13.15 -4.00 4.91
CA MET A 381 -12.72 -4.05 3.50
C MET A 381 -13.31 -5.29 2.81
N GLU A 382 -13.23 -6.45 3.43
CA GLU A 382 -13.79 -7.70 2.90
C GLU A 382 -15.30 -7.59 2.69
N LEU A 383 -16.06 -7.17 3.72
CA LEU A 383 -17.51 -7.01 3.66
C LEU A 383 -17.94 -6.01 2.58
N ASN A 384 -17.20 -4.91 2.43
CA ASN A 384 -17.47 -3.91 1.41
C ASN A 384 -17.19 -4.42 -0.01
N LEU A 385 -16.16 -5.25 -0.18
CA LEU A 385 -15.86 -5.89 -1.47
C LEU A 385 -16.87 -6.98 -1.82
N GLN A 386 -17.35 -7.74 -0.84
CA GLN A 386 -18.49 -8.65 -1.01
C GLN A 386 -19.76 -7.87 -1.46
N ALA A 387 -20.01 -6.73 -0.83
CA ALA A 387 -21.11 -5.85 -1.26
C ALA A 387 -20.92 -5.40 -2.72
N SER A 388 -19.70 -4.98 -3.11
CA SER A 388 -19.40 -4.56 -4.49
C SER A 388 -19.70 -5.69 -5.49
N LEU A 389 -19.27 -6.91 -5.19
CA LEU A 389 -19.57 -8.10 -6.00
C LEU A 389 -21.08 -8.36 -6.09
N SER A 390 -21.78 -8.30 -4.96
CA SER A 390 -23.23 -8.51 -4.87
C SER A 390 -24.02 -7.47 -5.69
N TYR A 391 -23.64 -6.19 -5.67
CA TYR A 391 -24.27 -5.15 -6.51
C TYR A 391 -24.11 -5.43 -8.01
N ALA A 392 -23.10 -6.16 -8.42
CA ALA A 392 -22.93 -6.60 -9.80
C ALA A 392 -23.57 -7.97 -10.09
N GLY A 393 -24.28 -8.58 -9.12
CA GLY A 393 -24.81 -9.95 -9.26
C GLY A 393 -23.71 -10.99 -9.49
N SER A 394 -22.58 -10.86 -8.81
CA SER A 394 -21.36 -11.63 -9.09
C SER A 394 -20.85 -12.32 -7.83
N ARG A 395 -20.43 -13.59 -7.97
CA ARG A 395 -19.83 -14.38 -6.90
C ARG A 395 -18.31 -14.21 -6.79
N ASN A 396 -17.67 -13.70 -7.85
CA ASN A 396 -16.23 -13.54 -7.94
C ASN A 396 -15.85 -12.41 -8.93
N TRP A 397 -14.55 -12.06 -8.96
CA TRP A 397 -14.06 -10.96 -9.80
C TRP A 397 -14.14 -11.22 -11.30
N ASN A 398 -14.16 -12.49 -11.76
CA ASN A 398 -14.32 -12.81 -13.17
C ASN A 398 -15.75 -12.53 -13.65
N GLU A 399 -16.74 -12.87 -12.84
CA GLU A 399 -18.14 -12.50 -13.08
C GLU A 399 -18.34 -10.99 -12.98
N PHE A 400 -17.74 -10.35 -11.96
CA PHE A 400 -17.81 -8.92 -11.73
C PHE A 400 -17.39 -8.09 -12.96
N ARG A 401 -16.27 -8.43 -13.58
CA ARG A 401 -15.80 -7.76 -14.79
C ARG A 401 -16.74 -7.91 -16.00
N LYS A 402 -17.59 -8.93 -15.99
CA LYS A 402 -18.57 -9.19 -17.08
C LYS A 402 -19.94 -8.57 -16.78
N ASN A 403 -20.32 -8.52 -15.51
CA ASN A 403 -21.67 -8.20 -15.10
C ASN A 403 -21.90 -6.71 -14.85
N THR A 404 -20.86 -5.91 -14.74
CA THR A 404 -20.98 -4.45 -14.55
C THR A 404 -20.21 -3.70 -15.63
N TYR A 405 -20.41 -2.39 -15.73
CA TYR A 405 -19.68 -1.51 -16.63
C TYR A 405 -19.50 -0.13 -15.99
N PRO A 406 -18.44 0.61 -16.39
CA PRO A 406 -18.19 1.92 -15.84
C PRO A 406 -18.97 3.00 -16.58
N VAL A 407 -19.35 4.05 -15.86
CA VAL A 407 -19.87 5.29 -16.43
C VAL A 407 -19.06 6.47 -15.90
N MET A 408 -18.94 7.51 -16.74
CA MET A 408 -18.28 8.75 -16.36
C MET A 408 -19.14 9.52 -15.34
N ARG A 409 -18.49 10.18 -14.41
CA ARG A 409 -19.11 11.05 -13.43
C ARG A 409 -18.88 12.52 -13.82
N SER A 410 -19.93 13.33 -13.70
CA SER A 410 -19.75 14.79 -13.73
C SER A 410 -19.25 15.31 -12.38
N ASN A 411 -18.68 16.51 -12.36
CA ASN A 411 -18.27 17.17 -11.11
C ASN A 411 -19.44 17.28 -10.12
N ALA A 412 -20.63 17.62 -10.59
CA ALA A 412 -21.83 17.64 -9.77
C ALA A 412 -22.18 16.25 -9.21
N GLY A 413 -22.02 15.19 -10.02
CA GLY A 413 -22.23 13.81 -9.58
C GLY A 413 -21.18 13.33 -8.59
N ILE A 414 -19.96 13.85 -8.63
CA ILE A 414 -18.92 13.57 -7.64
C ILE A 414 -19.30 14.17 -6.29
N ILE A 415 -19.68 15.45 -6.29
CA ILE A 415 -20.12 16.16 -5.07
C ILE A 415 -21.37 15.50 -4.47
N ALA A 416 -22.38 15.19 -5.32
CA ALA A 416 -23.63 14.57 -4.86
C ALA A 416 -23.46 13.16 -4.28
N ALA A 417 -22.39 12.46 -4.64
CA ALA A 417 -22.11 11.11 -4.11
C ALA A 417 -21.34 11.12 -2.77
N ASP A 418 -20.92 12.28 -2.30
CA ASP A 418 -20.35 12.41 -0.96
C ASP A 418 -21.45 12.43 0.10
N THR A 419 -21.15 12.01 1.33
CA THR A 419 -22.13 12.09 2.41
C THR A 419 -22.30 13.54 2.85
N HIS A 420 -23.53 13.98 2.93
CA HIS A 420 -23.92 15.34 3.32
C HIS A 420 -24.38 15.41 4.79
N LEU A 421 -23.86 14.53 5.65
CA LEU A 421 -24.11 14.60 7.08
C LEU A 421 -23.18 15.63 7.72
N ASP A 422 -23.75 16.54 8.53
CA ASP A 422 -23.00 17.56 9.26
C ASP A 422 -21.99 16.92 10.25
N ILE A 423 -22.32 15.74 10.80
CA ILE A 423 -21.48 14.95 11.68
C ILE A 423 -21.50 13.49 11.21
N THR A 424 -20.33 12.95 10.80
CA THR A 424 -20.17 11.52 10.53
C THR A 424 -19.39 10.86 11.67
N PHE A 425 -20.01 9.86 12.30
CA PHE A 425 -19.38 9.16 13.42
C PHE A 425 -18.40 8.06 12.99
N ASP A 426 -18.58 7.51 11.80
CA ASP A 426 -17.73 6.43 11.25
C ASP A 426 -17.49 6.60 9.75
N ARG A 427 -16.27 6.97 9.40
CA ARG A 427 -15.68 6.80 8.08
C ARG A 427 -14.25 6.30 8.18
#